data_419e4dc96289221443f80d379dc72dfc
#
_entry.id   419e4dc96289221443f80d379dc72dfc
#
_cell.length_a   1.000
_cell.length_b   1.000
_cell.length_c   1.000
_cell.angle_alpha   90.00
_cell.angle_beta   90.00
_cell.angle_gamma   90.00
#
_symmetry.space_group_name_H-M   'P 1'
#
loop_
_entity.id
_entity.type
_entity.pdbx_description
1 polymer ?
#
loop_
_entity_poly.entity_id
_entity_poly.type
_entity_poly.pdbx_seq_one_letter_code
_entity_poly.pdbx_strand_id
1 'polypeptide(L)'
;MAQILVVDDEIGIRELLSEILEDEGHHIWLAENATAARRLRAEKRPDLVLLDIWMPDTDGISLLKEWGASGLLTMPVVMMSGHGTIDTAVEATRHGAVEFLEKPIALQKLLATVKKALKHDAQTVKPPLTLDALAKLPLLKDLKKRLEQAAKSAPVLLLKGGAGAIADICARTLQAPHAPWLDLAAESGPLTQERLQQASGGILFVPDLAVLGKLQQLNLAFALERLEKYKLQLVVACHKPLQSLLEAGWDAALVARLGEVWVALPQLSAHADEVPEIAGLLLSHLMERGEAPARHFSSAALNALRMHRWSADGWGELQGAVKNLALTALEEEISAEDVAGLLHTTDGEAASTPLEPLFSQPLREARDAFEKLYFEHVLRQEGGNMTRVSERSGVERTHLYRKLKQLGVSTGKRGGEG
;
A
#
# COMPACT_ATOMS: atom_id res chain seq x y z
N MET A 1 -21.83 -11.73 -15.33
CA MET A 1 -22.56 -10.47 -15.27
C MET A 1 -21.54 -9.39 -15.00
N ALA A 2 -21.34 -8.40 -15.86
CA ALA A 2 -20.32 -7.37 -15.73
C ALA A 2 -20.99 -5.99 -15.89
N GLN A 3 -20.35 -4.96 -15.30
CA GLN A 3 -20.81 -3.57 -15.39
C GLN A 3 -20.02 -2.87 -16.51
N ILE A 4 -20.68 -2.44 -17.56
CA ILE A 4 -20.03 -1.88 -18.75
C ILE A 4 -20.47 -0.42 -18.90
N LEU A 5 -19.50 0.48 -19.03
CA LEU A 5 -19.75 1.89 -19.37
C LEU A 5 -19.59 2.09 -20.88
N VAL A 6 -20.65 2.55 -21.53
CA VAL A 6 -20.66 2.92 -22.95
C VAL A 6 -20.62 4.44 -23.04
N VAL A 7 -19.59 4.97 -23.69
CA VAL A 7 -19.37 6.41 -23.87
C VAL A 7 -19.36 6.71 -25.37
N ASP A 8 -20.36 7.40 -25.85
CA ASP A 8 -20.56 7.74 -27.28
C ASP A 8 -21.50 8.95 -27.37
N ASP A 9 -21.28 9.89 -28.25
CA ASP A 9 -22.17 11.06 -28.39
C ASP A 9 -23.43 10.74 -29.23
N GLU A 10 -23.39 9.68 -30.04
CA GLU A 10 -24.50 9.24 -30.86
C GLU A 10 -25.51 8.40 -30.04
N ILE A 11 -26.72 8.93 -29.82
CA ILE A 11 -27.76 8.25 -29.01
C ILE A 11 -28.12 6.87 -29.57
N GLY A 12 -28.23 6.75 -30.93
CA GLY A 12 -28.57 5.46 -31.54
C GLY A 12 -27.53 4.37 -31.35
N ILE A 13 -26.24 4.74 -31.28
CA ILE A 13 -25.16 3.80 -30.99
C ILE A 13 -25.21 3.38 -29.55
N ARG A 14 -25.40 4.33 -28.63
CA ARG A 14 -25.52 4.01 -27.18
C ARG A 14 -26.67 3.05 -26.89
N GLU A 15 -27.86 3.32 -27.47
CA GLU A 15 -29.04 2.48 -27.31
C GLU A 15 -28.81 1.08 -27.88
N LEU A 16 -28.29 0.98 -29.10
CA LEU A 16 -27.98 -0.30 -29.74
C LEU A 16 -26.98 -1.13 -28.96
N LEU A 17 -25.88 -0.51 -28.49
CA LEU A 17 -24.88 -1.22 -27.69
C LEU A 17 -25.43 -1.64 -26.32
N SER A 18 -26.29 -0.82 -25.72
CA SER A 18 -26.96 -1.16 -24.45
C SER A 18 -27.84 -2.40 -24.62
N GLU A 19 -28.74 -2.39 -25.61
CA GLU A 19 -29.64 -3.51 -25.89
C GLU A 19 -28.86 -4.81 -26.13
N ILE A 20 -27.85 -4.79 -26.98
CA ILE A 20 -27.04 -5.98 -27.28
C ILE A 20 -26.35 -6.52 -26.03
N LEU A 21 -25.75 -5.66 -25.21
CA LEU A 21 -24.97 -6.08 -24.05
C LEU A 21 -25.85 -6.46 -22.85
N GLU A 22 -27.03 -5.88 -22.73
CA GLU A 22 -28.05 -6.28 -21.75
C GLU A 22 -28.62 -7.67 -22.08
N ASP A 23 -28.86 -7.97 -23.36
CA ASP A 23 -29.25 -9.31 -23.83
C ASP A 23 -28.21 -10.40 -23.47
N GLU A 24 -26.92 -10.02 -23.45
CA GLU A 24 -25.83 -10.91 -23.01
C GLU A 24 -25.69 -10.98 -21.46
N GLY A 25 -26.57 -10.32 -20.73
CA GLY A 25 -26.64 -10.37 -19.26
C GLY A 25 -25.68 -9.43 -18.55
N HIS A 26 -25.21 -8.35 -19.21
CA HIS A 26 -24.40 -7.31 -18.61
C HIS A 26 -25.28 -6.18 -18.05
N HIS A 27 -24.73 -5.34 -17.18
CA HIS A 27 -25.38 -4.12 -16.70
C HIS A 27 -24.71 -2.90 -17.33
N ILE A 28 -25.50 -2.03 -17.99
CA ILE A 28 -24.93 -0.98 -18.81
C ILE A 28 -25.15 0.40 -18.21
N TRP A 29 -24.11 1.21 -18.20
CA TRP A 29 -24.16 2.63 -17.92
C TRP A 29 -23.86 3.40 -19.20
N LEU A 30 -24.62 4.47 -19.43
CA LEU A 30 -24.50 5.28 -20.64
C LEU A 30 -23.97 6.67 -20.30
N ALA A 31 -23.00 7.14 -21.07
CA ALA A 31 -22.47 8.50 -21.04
C ALA A 31 -22.51 9.09 -22.44
N GLU A 32 -23.03 10.30 -22.57
CA GLU A 32 -23.17 10.99 -23.85
C GLU A 32 -21.94 11.83 -24.26
N ASN A 33 -20.98 11.97 -23.34
CA ASN A 33 -19.76 12.76 -23.54
C ASN A 33 -18.73 12.43 -22.44
N ALA A 34 -17.51 12.97 -22.60
CA ALA A 34 -16.44 12.76 -21.65
C ALA A 34 -16.75 13.31 -20.23
N THR A 35 -17.50 14.40 -20.14
CA THR A 35 -17.91 14.99 -18.84
C THR A 35 -18.85 14.05 -18.07
N ALA A 36 -19.83 13.45 -18.74
CA ALA A 36 -20.71 12.45 -18.15
C ALA A 36 -19.92 11.17 -17.76
N ALA A 37 -18.99 10.74 -18.63
CA ALA A 37 -18.11 9.60 -18.36
C ALA A 37 -17.22 9.82 -17.14
N ARG A 38 -16.61 11.01 -16.96
CA ARG A 38 -15.84 11.39 -15.75
C ARG A 38 -16.67 11.27 -14.49
N ARG A 39 -17.89 11.80 -14.51
CA ARG A 39 -18.80 11.74 -13.36
C ARG A 39 -19.15 10.30 -12.99
N LEU A 40 -19.61 9.50 -13.95
CA LEU A 40 -19.93 8.09 -13.73
C LEU A 40 -18.73 7.30 -13.23
N ARG A 41 -17.55 7.57 -13.81
CA ARG A 41 -16.31 6.89 -13.39
C ARG A 41 -15.84 7.31 -11.98
N ALA A 42 -16.12 8.52 -11.55
CA ALA A 42 -15.84 8.98 -10.18
C ALA A 42 -16.77 8.34 -9.13
N GLU A 43 -18.01 8.05 -9.52
CA GLU A 43 -19.01 7.45 -8.63
C GLU A 43 -18.97 5.92 -8.62
N LYS A 44 -18.56 5.31 -9.75
CA LYS A 44 -18.68 3.86 -9.99
C LYS A 44 -17.47 3.34 -10.75
N ARG A 45 -17.13 2.08 -10.48
CA ARG A 45 -16.08 1.36 -11.22
C ARG A 45 -16.71 0.40 -12.24
N PRO A 46 -16.63 0.67 -13.56
CA PRO A 46 -17.02 -0.31 -14.57
C PRO A 46 -16.01 -1.45 -14.68
N ASP A 47 -16.46 -2.63 -15.09
CA ASP A 47 -15.60 -3.76 -15.42
C ASP A 47 -15.01 -3.64 -16.81
N LEU A 48 -15.63 -2.82 -17.68
CA LEU A 48 -15.19 -2.51 -19.04
C LEU A 48 -15.73 -1.15 -19.47
N VAL A 49 -14.95 -0.42 -20.26
CA VAL A 49 -15.41 0.81 -20.94
C VAL A 49 -15.34 0.61 -22.43
N LEU A 50 -16.44 0.91 -23.13
CA LEU A 50 -16.48 1.15 -24.57
C LEU A 50 -16.46 2.66 -24.78
N LEU A 51 -15.40 3.20 -25.39
CA LEU A 51 -15.15 4.64 -25.45
C LEU A 51 -15.02 5.09 -26.89
N ASP A 52 -15.90 5.98 -27.31
CA ASP A 52 -15.76 6.63 -28.61
C ASP A 52 -14.58 7.61 -28.59
N ILE A 53 -13.91 7.70 -29.76
CA ILE A 53 -12.80 8.64 -29.93
C ILE A 53 -13.33 10.04 -30.16
N TRP A 54 -14.34 10.19 -31.03
CA TRP A 54 -14.83 11.48 -31.45
C TRP A 54 -16.04 11.93 -30.65
N MET A 55 -15.81 12.81 -29.69
CA MET A 55 -16.86 13.40 -28.85
C MET A 55 -16.73 14.94 -28.85
N PRO A 56 -17.84 15.68 -28.69
CA PRO A 56 -17.86 17.13 -28.88
C PRO A 56 -17.11 17.92 -27.78
N ASP A 57 -16.99 17.38 -26.57
CA ASP A 57 -16.39 18.09 -25.43
C ASP A 57 -14.91 17.76 -25.23
N THR A 58 -14.54 16.50 -25.31
CA THR A 58 -13.16 16.01 -25.17
C THR A 58 -13.04 14.70 -25.94
N ASP A 59 -12.00 14.55 -26.77
CA ASP A 59 -11.78 13.30 -27.48
C ASP A 59 -11.45 12.13 -26.53
N GLY A 60 -11.84 10.91 -26.93
CA GLY A 60 -11.69 9.72 -26.10
C GLY A 60 -10.24 9.36 -25.77
N ILE A 61 -9.27 9.71 -26.63
CA ILE A 61 -7.85 9.46 -26.35
C ILE A 61 -7.37 10.39 -25.25
N SER A 62 -7.79 11.65 -25.25
CA SER A 62 -7.50 12.61 -24.18
C SER A 62 -8.10 12.16 -22.85
N LEU A 63 -9.34 11.65 -22.84
CA LEU A 63 -9.98 11.10 -21.66
C LEU A 63 -9.23 9.84 -21.14
N LEU A 64 -8.79 8.96 -22.04
CA LEU A 64 -7.98 7.79 -21.69
C LEU A 64 -6.64 8.19 -21.06
N LYS A 65 -5.95 9.19 -21.60
CA LYS A 65 -4.72 9.77 -21.05
C LYS A 65 -4.95 10.35 -19.65
N GLU A 66 -6.03 11.07 -19.46
CA GLU A 66 -6.43 11.66 -18.18
C GLU A 66 -6.65 10.57 -17.13
N TRP A 67 -7.39 9.50 -17.45
CA TRP A 67 -7.60 8.37 -16.55
C TRP A 67 -6.31 7.62 -16.25
N GLY A 68 -5.42 7.45 -17.23
CA GLY A 68 -4.10 6.88 -17.02
C GLY A 68 -3.24 7.71 -16.06
N ALA A 69 -3.20 9.03 -16.26
CA ALA A 69 -2.42 9.96 -15.43
C ALA A 69 -2.98 10.11 -14.00
N SER A 70 -4.30 9.97 -13.82
CA SER A 70 -4.96 10.07 -12.51
C SER A 70 -5.07 8.73 -11.77
N GLY A 71 -4.57 7.62 -12.34
CA GLY A 71 -4.67 6.28 -11.75
C GLY A 71 -6.08 5.67 -11.82
N LEU A 72 -7.00 6.29 -12.57
CA LEU A 72 -8.38 5.82 -12.73
C LEU A 72 -8.55 4.78 -13.85
N LEU A 73 -7.49 4.49 -14.63
CA LEU A 73 -7.50 3.46 -15.69
C LEU A 73 -7.25 2.08 -15.07
N THR A 74 -8.20 1.60 -14.28
CA THR A 74 -8.13 0.31 -13.56
C THR A 74 -8.99 -0.79 -14.17
N MET A 75 -9.62 -0.50 -15.32
CA MET A 75 -10.47 -1.39 -16.09
C MET A 75 -10.01 -1.41 -17.55
N PRO A 76 -10.28 -2.47 -18.32
CA PRO A 76 -10.03 -2.48 -19.74
C PRO A 76 -10.87 -1.41 -20.45
N VAL A 77 -10.25 -0.70 -21.40
CA VAL A 77 -10.90 0.26 -22.26
C VAL A 77 -10.78 -0.24 -23.71
N VAL A 78 -11.91 -0.36 -24.39
CA VAL A 78 -12.00 -0.64 -25.82
C VAL A 78 -12.40 0.64 -26.51
N MET A 79 -11.55 1.12 -27.42
CA MET A 79 -11.84 2.33 -28.18
C MET A 79 -12.76 2.01 -29.37
N MET A 80 -13.66 2.94 -29.69
CA MET A 80 -14.56 2.86 -30.85
C MET A 80 -14.29 4.04 -31.77
N SER A 81 -14.32 3.84 -33.08
CA SER A 81 -14.13 4.95 -34.04
C SER A 81 -14.78 4.68 -35.39
N GLY A 82 -15.40 5.70 -35.96
CA GLY A 82 -15.92 5.69 -37.30
C GLY A 82 -14.88 5.99 -38.41
N HIS A 83 -13.74 6.59 -38.05
CA HIS A 83 -12.68 6.99 -38.99
C HIS A 83 -11.30 6.69 -38.38
N GLY A 84 -11.12 5.44 -37.86
CA GLY A 84 -9.88 5.04 -37.24
C GLY A 84 -8.75 4.85 -38.25
N THR A 85 -7.69 5.67 -38.14
CA THR A 85 -6.43 5.38 -38.80
C THR A 85 -5.62 4.41 -37.97
N ILE A 86 -4.67 3.70 -38.59
CA ILE A 86 -3.73 2.82 -37.86
C ILE A 86 -3.00 3.62 -36.79
N ASP A 87 -2.65 4.86 -37.04
CA ASP A 87 -1.97 5.75 -36.10
C ASP A 87 -2.79 6.01 -34.83
N THR A 88 -4.11 6.22 -34.99
CA THR A 88 -5.04 6.45 -33.88
C THR A 88 -5.16 5.19 -32.96
N ALA A 89 -5.23 4.02 -33.60
CA ALA A 89 -5.26 2.75 -32.84
C ALA A 89 -3.95 2.48 -32.09
N VAL A 90 -2.80 2.79 -32.69
CA VAL A 90 -1.48 2.70 -32.07
C VAL A 90 -1.36 3.68 -30.91
N GLU A 91 -1.84 4.92 -31.08
CA GLU A 91 -1.84 5.93 -30.01
C GLU A 91 -2.71 5.47 -28.81
N ALA A 92 -3.93 5.02 -29.07
CA ALA A 92 -4.84 4.51 -28.06
C ALA A 92 -4.20 3.34 -27.25
N THR A 93 -3.58 2.38 -27.95
CA THR A 93 -2.89 1.25 -27.32
C THR A 93 -1.72 1.70 -26.45
N ARG A 94 -0.94 2.70 -26.88
CA ARG A 94 0.15 3.29 -26.08
C ARG A 94 -0.34 3.91 -24.77
N HIS A 95 -1.58 4.39 -24.76
CA HIS A 95 -2.20 5.01 -23.59
C HIS A 95 -3.08 4.05 -22.76
N GLY A 96 -3.02 2.74 -23.06
CA GLY A 96 -3.62 1.70 -22.23
C GLY A 96 -4.97 1.17 -22.72
N ALA A 97 -5.40 1.49 -23.95
CA ALA A 97 -6.52 0.78 -24.55
C ALA A 97 -6.13 -0.68 -24.84
N VAL A 98 -7.03 -1.61 -24.51
CA VAL A 98 -6.77 -3.05 -24.69
C VAL A 98 -7.17 -3.55 -26.09
N GLU A 99 -8.08 -2.84 -26.76
CA GLU A 99 -8.56 -3.22 -28.08
C GLU A 99 -9.20 -2.00 -28.79
N PHE A 100 -9.45 -2.16 -30.09
CA PHE A 100 -10.04 -1.14 -30.94
C PHE A 100 -11.17 -1.72 -31.80
N LEU A 101 -12.31 -1.03 -31.89
CA LEU A 101 -13.48 -1.38 -32.70
C LEU A 101 -13.75 -0.29 -33.73
N GLU A 102 -13.84 -0.67 -34.97
CA GLU A 102 -14.19 0.24 -36.06
C GLU A 102 -15.71 0.23 -36.26
N LYS A 103 -16.32 1.42 -36.33
CA LYS A 103 -17.73 1.61 -36.67
C LYS A 103 -17.91 1.55 -38.23
N PRO A 104 -18.93 0.84 -38.75
CA PRO A 104 -20.02 0.18 -38.02
C PRO A 104 -19.58 -1.12 -37.35
N ILE A 105 -19.96 -1.27 -36.09
CA ILE A 105 -19.50 -2.38 -35.24
C ILE A 105 -20.29 -3.64 -35.55
N ALA A 106 -19.64 -4.66 -36.08
CA ALA A 106 -20.28 -5.97 -36.31
C ALA A 106 -20.55 -6.67 -34.97
N LEU A 107 -21.77 -7.19 -34.74
CA LEU A 107 -22.22 -7.83 -33.53
C LEU A 107 -21.23 -8.90 -33.01
N GLN A 108 -20.81 -9.81 -33.88
CA GLN A 108 -19.88 -10.88 -33.48
C GLN A 108 -18.51 -10.34 -33.01
N LYS A 109 -18.03 -9.25 -33.65
CA LYS A 109 -16.77 -8.61 -33.28
C LYS A 109 -16.90 -7.91 -31.92
N LEU A 110 -18.03 -7.22 -31.67
CA LEU A 110 -18.33 -6.59 -30.39
C LEU A 110 -18.30 -7.62 -29.26
N LEU A 111 -19.10 -8.68 -29.38
CA LEU A 111 -19.21 -9.71 -28.34
C LEU A 111 -17.88 -10.45 -28.09
N ALA A 112 -17.14 -10.76 -29.16
CA ALA A 112 -15.82 -11.38 -29.04
C ALA A 112 -14.83 -10.45 -28.32
N THR A 113 -14.84 -9.16 -28.65
CA THR A 113 -13.95 -8.15 -28.04
C THR A 113 -14.31 -7.90 -26.59
N VAL A 114 -15.58 -7.75 -26.25
CA VAL A 114 -16.06 -7.59 -24.86
C VAL A 114 -15.66 -8.79 -24.02
N LYS A 115 -15.92 -10.01 -24.52
CA LYS A 115 -15.54 -11.24 -23.82
C LYS A 115 -14.02 -11.38 -23.62
N LYS A 116 -13.23 -10.98 -24.61
CA LYS A 116 -11.76 -10.96 -24.54
C LYS A 116 -11.28 -9.94 -23.52
N ALA A 117 -11.82 -8.72 -23.54
CA ALA A 117 -11.45 -7.62 -22.66
C ALA A 117 -11.79 -7.94 -21.18
N LEU A 118 -12.98 -8.47 -20.91
CA LEU A 118 -13.38 -8.91 -19.57
C LEU A 118 -12.54 -10.08 -19.02
N LYS A 119 -12.08 -10.99 -19.90
CA LYS A 119 -11.12 -12.04 -19.50
C LYS A 119 -9.73 -11.49 -19.25
N HIS A 120 -9.34 -10.45 -19.97
CA HIS A 120 -8.03 -9.80 -19.83
C HIS A 120 -7.92 -9.10 -18.48
N ASP A 121 -8.97 -8.46 -17.98
CA ASP A 121 -9.02 -7.84 -16.63
C ASP A 121 -8.80 -8.86 -15.51
N ALA A 122 -9.28 -10.09 -15.68
CA ALA A 122 -9.02 -11.17 -14.72
C ALA A 122 -7.56 -11.65 -14.67
N GLN A 123 -6.73 -11.30 -15.67
CA GLN A 123 -5.33 -11.70 -15.78
C GLN A 123 -4.34 -10.53 -15.67
N THR A 124 -4.80 -9.29 -15.79
CA THR A 124 -3.93 -8.11 -15.61
C THR A 124 -3.57 -7.93 -14.15
N VAL A 125 -2.27 -7.86 -13.88
CA VAL A 125 -1.76 -7.42 -12.58
C VAL A 125 -2.33 -6.04 -12.31
N LYS A 126 -3.18 -5.93 -11.31
CA LYS A 126 -3.79 -4.65 -10.90
C LYS A 126 -2.69 -3.63 -10.65
N PRO A 127 -2.80 -2.38 -11.14
CA PRO A 127 -1.74 -1.40 -11.01
C PRO A 127 -1.40 -1.21 -9.52
N PRO A 128 -0.12 -1.22 -9.16
CA PRO A 128 0.30 -1.01 -7.78
C PRO A 128 -0.06 0.40 -7.31
N LEU A 129 -0.16 0.59 -6.00
CA LEU A 129 -0.33 1.91 -5.42
C LEU A 129 0.94 2.74 -5.67
N THR A 130 0.77 3.94 -6.19
CA THR A 130 1.84 4.89 -6.50
C THR A 130 1.54 6.25 -5.86
N LEU A 131 2.55 7.12 -5.81
CA LEU A 131 2.35 8.51 -5.35
C LEU A 131 1.39 9.29 -6.25
N ASP A 132 1.16 8.87 -7.51
CA ASP A 132 0.17 9.50 -8.40
C ASP A 132 -1.25 9.37 -7.86
N ALA A 133 -1.60 8.20 -7.33
CA ALA A 133 -2.89 7.97 -6.69
C ALA A 133 -3.08 8.84 -5.41
N LEU A 134 -1.98 9.22 -4.78
CA LEU A 134 -1.94 10.02 -3.55
C LEU A 134 -1.57 11.50 -3.79
N ALA A 135 -1.40 11.93 -5.03
CA ALA A 135 -0.85 13.25 -5.41
C ALA A 135 -1.75 14.46 -5.11
N LYS A 136 -2.93 14.26 -4.51
CA LYS A 136 -3.77 15.37 -4.01
C LYS A 136 -3.12 16.10 -2.85
N LEU A 137 -2.34 15.41 -2.03
CA LEU A 137 -1.64 15.96 -0.87
C LEU A 137 -0.35 16.69 -1.29
N PRO A 138 -0.16 17.96 -0.87
CA PRO A 138 1.05 18.74 -1.20
C PRO A 138 2.34 18.02 -0.80
N LEU A 139 2.35 17.40 0.39
CA LEU A 139 3.48 16.62 0.92
C LEU A 139 3.92 15.52 -0.04
N LEU A 140 2.97 14.70 -0.52
CA LEU A 140 3.27 13.58 -1.39
C LEU A 140 3.59 14.02 -2.82
N LYS A 141 3.02 15.14 -3.26
CA LYS A 141 3.39 15.78 -4.53
C LYS A 141 4.83 16.28 -4.53
N ASP A 142 5.30 16.87 -3.43
CA ASP A 142 6.68 17.31 -3.30
C ASP A 142 7.64 16.13 -3.14
N LEU A 143 7.24 15.10 -2.40
CA LEU A 143 7.99 13.84 -2.32
C LEU A 143 8.19 13.23 -3.72
N LYS A 144 7.12 13.14 -4.52
CA LYS A 144 7.18 12.64 -5.89
C LYS A 144 8.19 13.40 -6.74
N LYS A 145 8.13 14.73 -6.73
CA LYS A 145 9.07 15.57 -7.51
C LYS A 145 10.53 15.33 -7.12
N ARG A 146 10.82 15.27 -5.79
CA ARG A 146 12.17 14.98 -5.29
C ARG A 146 12.63 13.58 -5.69
N LEU A 147 11.74 12.61 -5.60
CA LEU A 147 11.99 11.22 -5.97
C LEU A 147 12.35 11.08 -7.46
N GLU A 148 11.55 11.67 -8.35
CA GLU A 148 11.79 11.66 -9.79
C GLU A 148 13.07 12.38 -10.18
N GLN A 149 13.38 13.51 -9.51
CA GLN A 149 14.63 14.24 -9.75
C GLN A 149 15.84 13.43 -9.31
N ALA A 150 15.78 12.80 -8.14
CA ALA A 150 16.87 11.99 -7.61
C ALA A 150 17.10 10.75 -8.50
N ALA A 151 16.05 10.08 -8.95
CA ALA A 151 16.14 8.92 -9.82
C ALA A 151 16.74 9.22 -11.20
N LYS A 152 16.53 10.43 -11.73
CA LYS A 152 17.18 10.89 -12.98
C LYS A 152 18.66 11.15 -12.80
N SER A 153 19.10 11.44 -11.57
CA SER A 153 20.47 11.85 -11.27
C SER A 153 21.39 10.68 -10.91
N ALA A 154 20.85 9.57 -10.43
CA ALA A 154 21.62 8.43 -9.95
C ALA A 154 20.92 7.09 -10.13
N PRO A 155 21.64 6.01 -10.46
CA PRO A 155 21.08 4.67 -10.57
C PRO A 155 20.78 4.01 -9.20
N VAL A 156 21.25 4.61 -8.12
CA VAL A 156 21.02 4.16 -6.74
C VAL A 156 20.31 5.24 -5.96
N LEU A 157 19.20 4.90 -5.35
CA LEU A 157 18.41 5.82 -4.54
C LEU A 157 18.11 5.21 -3.17
N LEU A 158 18.49 5.91 -2.12
CA LEU A 158 18.17 5.54 -0.74
C LEU A 158 16.97 6.33 -0.24
N LEU A 159 15.96 5.62 0.26
CA LEU A 159 14.81 6.17 0.96
C LEU A 159 15.08 6.13 2.47
N LYS A 160 15.23 7.29 3.12
CA LYS A 160 15.58 7.40 4.54
C LYS A 160 14.37 7.72 5.41
N GLY A 161 14.36 7.15 6.62
CA GLY A 161 13.39 7.49 7.66
C GLY A 161 12.07 6.71 7.57
N GLY A 162 12.00 5.74 6.67
CA GLY A 162 10.86 4.83 6.53
C GLY A 162 11.26 3.59 5.78
N ALA A 163 10.42 2.58 5.84
CA ALA A 163 10.56 1.30 5.15
C ALA A 163 9.16 0.77 4.82
N GLY A 164 9.08 -0.46 4.28
CA GLY A 164 7.79 -1.10 4.04
C GLY A 164 6.90 -0.37 3.03
N ALA A 165 5.66 -0.11 3.42
CA ALA A 165 4.60 0.35 2.50
C ALA A 165 4.92 1.66 1.76
N ILE A 166 5.41 2.70 2.46
CA ILE A 166 5.73 3.98 1.81
C ILE A 166 6.93 3.85 0.87
N ALA A 167 7.90 2.99 1.18
CA ALA A 167 9.04 2.74 0.32
C ALA A 167 8.61 1.99 -0.95
N ASP A 168 7.72 1.01 -0.86
CA ASP A 168 7.14 0.33 -2.02
C ASP A 168 6.37 1.30 -2.92
N ILE A 169 5.51 2.14 -2.35
CA ILE A 169 4.76 3.18 -3.08
C ILE A 169 5.72 4.10 -3.85
N CYS A 170 6.81 4.55 -3.21
CA CYS A 170 7.81 5.41 -3.84
C CYS A 170 8.54 4.67 -4.97
N ALA A 171 8.97 3.45 -4.75
CA ALA A 171 9.69 2.66 -5.76
C ALA A 171 8.76 2.31 -6.94
N ARG A 172 7.49 1.97 -6.68
CA ARG A 172 6.49 1.74 -7.72
C ARG A 172 6.20 2.98 -8.56
N THR A 173 6.29 4.17 -7.96
CA THR A 173 6.13 5.44 -8.71
C THR A 173 7.23 5.65 -9.76
N LEU A 174 8.43 5.12 -9.51
CA LEU A 174 9.54 5.19 -10.47
C LEU A 174 9.50 4.10 -11.54
N GLN A 175 8.69 3.07 -11.36
CA GLN A 175 8.58 1.96 -12.30
C GLN A 175 7.89 2.41 -13.59
N ALA A 176 8.59 2.32 -14.71
CA ALA A 176 7.96 2.56 -16.01
C ALA A 176 6.89 1.48 -16.30
N PRO A 177 5.84 1.81 -17.09
CA PRO A 177 4.84 0.83 -17.49
C PRO A 177 5.48 -0.45 -18.05
N HIS A 178 5.07 -1.60 -17.57
CA HIS A 178 5.58 -2.93 -17.95
C HIS A 178 7.08 -3.18 -17.67
N ALA A 179 7.78 -2.26 -17.00
CA ALA A 179 9.18 -2.50 -16.62
C ALA A 179 9.28 -3.62 -15.57
N PRO A 180 10.30 -4.48 -15.66
CA PRO A 180 10.51 -5.54 -14.70
C PRO A 180 10.68 -5.02 -13.26
N TRP A 181 10.24 -5.83 -12.30
CA TRP A 181 10.40 -5.58 -10.87
C TRP A 181 11.09 -6.77 -10.21
N LEU A 182 12.14 -6.50 -9.44
CA LEU A 182 12.85 -7.51 -8.68
C LEU A 182 13.03 -7.05 -7.24
N ASP A 183 12.39 -7.77 -6.30
CA ASP A 183 12.60 -7.60 -4.87
C ASP A 183 13.80 -8.45 -4.43
N LEU A 184 14.90 -7.78 -4.08
CA LEU A 184 16.13 -8.44 -3.66
C LEU A 184 16.02 -9.08 -2.26
N ALA A 185 15.12 -8.60 -1.42
CA ALA A 185 14.90 -9.18 -0.10
C ALA A 185 14.15 -10.52 -0.18
N ALA A 186 13.33 -10.71 -1.22
CA ALA A 186 12.60 -11.95 -1.47
C ALA A 186 13.44 -13.05 -2.15
N GLU A 187 14.64 -12.71 -2.69
CA GLU A 187 15.49 -13.69 -3.32
C GLU A 187 16.10 -14.66 -2.28
N SER A 188 15.76 -15.93 -2.39
CA SER A 188 16.18 -16.97 -1.46
C SER A 188 17.55 -17.60 -1.79
N GLY A 189 18.08 -17.31 -2.98
CA GLY A 189 19.36 -17.83 -3.47
C GLY A 189 20.34 -16.74 -3.92
N PRO A 190 21.56 -17.12 -4.34
CA PRO A 190 22.52 -16.19 -4.95
C PRO A 190 21.96 -15.57 -6.23
N LEU A 191 22.08 -14.25 -6.36
CA LEU A 191 21.65 -13.52 -7.53
C LEU A 191 22.55 -13.84 -8.73
N THR A 192 21.95 -14.25 -9.85
CA THR A 192 22.66 -14.61 -11.08
C THR A 192 22.63 -13.50 -12.12
N GLN A 193 23.53 -13.55 -13.09
CA GLN A 193 23.52 -12.61 -14.22
C GLN A 193 22.25 -12.74 -15.07
N GLU A 194 21.73 -13.96 -15.22
CA GLU A 194 20.50 -14.24 -15.96
C GLU A 194 19.30 -13.57 -15.30
N ARG A 195 19.24 -13.61 -13.96
CA ARG A 195 18.19 -12.95 -13.19
C ARG A 195 18.23 -11.42 -13.34
N LEU A 196 19.43 -10.82 -13.33
CA LEU A 196 19.61 -9.38 -13.62
C LEU A 196 19.26 -9.02 -15.07
N GLN A 197 19.56 -9.91 -16.02
CA GLN A 197 19.19 -9.70 -17.42
C GLN A 197 17.68 -9.73 -17.61
N GLN A 198 16.95 -10.62 -16.93
CA GLN A 198 15.47 -10.64 -16.92
C GLN A 198 14.89 -9.37 -16.33
N ALA A 199 15.57 -8.76 -15.37
CA ALA A 199 15.15 -7.51 -14.74
C ALA A 199 15.61 -6.25 -15.52
N SER A 200 16.30 -6.41 -16.65
CA SER A 200 16.91 -5.30 -17.40
C SER A 200 15.92 -4.18 -17.73
N GLY A 201 16.33 -2.93 -17.49
CA GLY A 201 15.50 -1.74 -17.68
C GLY A 201 14.43 -1.54 -16.59
N GLY A 202 14.44 -2.35 -15.54
CA GLY A 202 13.48 -2.33 -14.46
C GLY A 202 14.01 -1.76 -13.14
N ILE A 203 13.25 -2.03 -12.09
CA ILE A 203 13.55 -1.64 -10.71
C ILE A 203 14.07 -2.84 -9.93
N LEU A 204 15.22 -2.67 -9.26
CA LEU A 204 15.64 -3.50 -8.14
C LEU A 204 15.19 -2.83 -6.85
N PHE A 205 14.47 -3.54 -6.01
CA PHE A 205 13.91 -2.98 -4.78
C PHE A 205 14.41 -3.72 -3.55
N VAL A 206 14.69 -2.95 -2.50
CA VAL A 206 14.97 -3.46 -1.15
C VAL A 206 14.09 -2.70 -0.17
N PRO A 207 13.06 -3.35 0.40
CA PRO A 207 12.08 -2.69 1.27
C PRO A 207 12.68 -2.16 2.57
N ASP A 208 13.72 -2.79 3.09
CA ASP A 208 14.48 -2.30 4.25
C ASP A 208 15.85 -2.96 4.33
N LEU A 209 16.90 -2.14 4.33
CA LEU A 209 18.30 -2.61 4.48
C LEU A 209 18.56 -3.25 5.84
N ALA A 210 17.88 -2.79 6.90
CA ALA A 210 18.15 -3.23 8.26
C ALA A 210 17.77 -4.69 8.53
N VAL A 211 16.91 -5.29 7.69
CA VAL A 211 16.46 -6.70 7.83
C VAL A 211 17.19 -7.67 6.91
N LEU A 212 18.10 -7.19 6.04
CA LEU A 212 18.79 -8.04 5.09
C LEU A 212 19.81 -8.97 5.76
N GLY A 213 19.71 -10.27 5.46
CA GLY A 213 20.69 -11.26 5.82
C GLY A 213 21.98 -11.17 4.97
N LYS A 214 23.00 -11.95 5.33
CA LYS A 214 24.30 -11.93 4.62
C LYS A 214 24.19 -12.27 3.14
N LEU A 215 23.31 -13.20 2.76
CA LEU A 215 23.09 -13.57 1.36
C LEU A 215 22.55 -12.38 0.56
N GLN A 216 21.54 -11.69 1.09
CA GLN A 216 20.94 -10.53 0.42
C GLN A 216 21.93 -9.36 0.35
N GLN A 217 22.81 -9.16 1.34
CA GLN A 217 23.89 -8.17 1.28
C GLN A 217 24.86 -8.48 0.15
N LEU A 218 25.23 -9.75 -0.07
CA LEU A 218 26.06 -10.18 -1.19
C LEU A 218 25.34 -9.99 -2.53
N ASN A 219 24.06 -10.32 -2.60
CA ASN A 219 23.23 -10.09 -3.79
C ASN A 219 23.14 -8.60 -4.13
N LEU A 220 23.00 -7.74 -3.14
CA LEU A 220 22.96 -6.30 -3.30
C LEU A 220 24.32 -5.77 -3.82
N ALA A 221 25.43 -6.20 -3.25
CA ALA A 221 26.77 -5.83 -3.73
C ALA A 221 27.00 -6.30 -5.18
N PHE A 222 26.61 -7.53 -5.50
CA PHE A 222 26.69 -8.07 -6.86
C PHE A 222 25.85 -7.28 -7.87
N ALA A 223 24.64 -6.86 -7.47
CA ALA A 223 23.74 -6.04 -8.31
C ALA A 223 24.32 -4.64 -8.56
N LEU A 224 24.85 -3.99 -7.52
CA LEU A 224 25.43 -2.64 -7.58
C LEU A 224 26.52 -2.47 -8.65
N GLU A 225 27.37 -3.47 -8.83
CA GLU A 225 28.41 -3.44 -9.85
C GLU A 225 27.89 -3.54 -11.28
N ARG A 226 26.62 -3.92 -11.44
CA ARG A 226 26.03 -4.30 -12.74
C ARG A 226 24.83 -3.45 -13.14
N LEU A 227 24.46 -2.43 -12.35
CA LEU A 227 23.30 -1.57 -12.60
C LEU A 227 23.35 -0.90 -13.98
N GLU A 228 24.49 -0.32 -14.33
CA GLU A 228 24.66 0.36 -15.63
C GLU A 228 24.57 -0.63 -16.80
N LYS A 229 25.21 -1.81 -16.68
CA LYS A 229 25.19 -2.85 -17.71
C LYS A 229 23.77 -3.27 -18.08
N TYR A 230 22.89 -3.39 -17.12
CA TYR A 230 21.50 -3.82 -17.32
C TYR A 230 20.48 -2.67 -17.26
N LYS A 231 20.94 -1.41 -17.21
CA LYS A 231 20.07 -0.21 -17.10
C LYS A 231 19.07 -0.32 -15.98
N LEU A 232 19.52 -0.76 -14.81
CA LEU A 232 18.66 -0.98 -13.63
C LEU A 232 18.67 0.24 -12.73
N GLN A 233 17.52 0.58 -12.18
CA GLN A 233 17.37 1.53 -11.08
C GLN A 233 17.28 0.75 -9.77
N LEU A 234 18.21 0.98 -8.86
CA LEU A 234 18.18 0.40 -7.52
C LEU A 234 17.51 1.38 -6.55
N VAL A 235 16.44 0.94 -5.91
CA VAL A 235 15.75 1.70 -4.85
C VAL A 235 15.84 0.88 -3.56
N VAL A 236 16.47 1.45 -2.55
CA VAL A 236 16.62 0.81 -1.24
C VAL A 236 16.01 1.70 -0.17
N ALA A 237 15.37 1.11 0.84
CA ALA A 237 14.88 1.86 1.99
C ALA A 237 15.63 1.47 3.27
N CYS A 238 15.67 2.38 4.24
CA CYS A 238 16.23 2.12 5.55
C CYS A 238 15.53 2.98 6.60
N HIS A 239 14.87 2.31 7.56
CA HIS A 239 14.25 3.01 8.69
C HIS A 239 15.27 3.43 9.75
N LYS A 240 16.42 2.74 9.83
CA LYS A 240 17.50 3.03 10.78
C LYS A 240 18.53 3.99 10.20
N PRO A 241 19.29 4.70 11.05
CA PRO A 241 20.47 5.43 10.61
C PRO A 241 21.48 4.50 9.95
N LEU A 242 22.14 4.96 8.85
CA LEU A 242 23.15 4.14 8.16
C LEU A 242 24.30 3.72 9.07
N GLN A 243 24.61 4.50 10.12
CA GLN A 243 25.62 4.16 11.12
C GLN A 243 25.33 2.83 11.81
N SER A 244 24.07 2.51 12.08
CA SER A 244 23.69 1.24 12.71
C SER A 244 23.92 0.02 11.80
N LEU A 245 23.98 0.20 10.48
CA LEU A 245 24.35 -0.87 9.55
C LEU A 245 25.86 -1.18 9.66
N LEU A 246 26.70 -0.14 9.81
CA LEU A 246 28.14 -0.32 10.02
C LEU A 246 28.40 -1.04 11.35
N GLU A 247 27.70 -0.68 12.40
CA GLU A 247 27.74 -1.37 13.71
C GLU A 247 27.28 -2.83 13.64
N ALA A 248 26.34 -3.12 12.72
CA ALA A 248 25.88 -4.48 12.42
C ALA A 248 26.85 -5.27 11.49
N GLY A 249 28.00 -4.70 11.15
CA GLY A 249 29.05 -5.35 10.38
C GLY A 249 28.84 -5.35 8.87
N TRP A 250 28.14 -4.34 8.34
CA TRP A 250 28.06 -4.11 6.90
C TRP A 250 29.37 -3.55 6.36
N ASP A 251 29.65 -3.83 5.10
CA ASP A 251 30.79 -3.25 4.39
C ASP A 251 30.64 -1.72 4.27
N ALA A 252 31.66 -0.97 4.67
CA ALA A 252 31.62 0.48 4.71
C ALA A 252 31.54 1.11 3.30
N ALA A 253 32.20 0.50 2.29
CA ALA A 253 32.16 1.00 0.92
C ALA A 253 30.76 0.78 0.32
N LEU A 254 30.12 -0.35 0.63
CA LEU A 254 28.74 -0.64 0.23
C LEU A 254 27.77 0.37 0.82
N VAL A 255 27.83 0.61 2.14
CA VAL A 255 26.97 1.58 2.83
C VAL A 255 27.18 2.99 2.31
N ALA A 256 28.42 3.41 2.07
CA ALA A 256 28.72 4.73 1.51
C ALA A 256 28.08 4.91 0.13
N ARG A 257 28.25 3.92 -0.76
CA ARG A 257 27.67 3.96 -2.12
C ARG A 257 26.13 3.97 -2.11
N LEU A 258 25.50 3.24 -1.21
CA LEU A 258 24.05 3.26 -1.04
C LEU A 258 23.54 4.62 -0.51
N GLY A 259 24.34 5.34 0.25
CA GLY A 259 23.99 6.61 0.88
C GLY A 259 24.28 7.88 0.07
N GLU A 260 24.83 7.77 -1.15
CA GLU A 260 25.24 8.92 -1.97
C GLU A 260 24.05 9.82 -2.33
N VAL A 261 22.98 9.24 -2.84
CA VAL A 261 21.74 9.97 -3.19
C VAL A 261 20.60 9.43 -2.37
N TRP A 262 19.93 10.32 -1.66
CA TRP A 262 18.84 9.91 -0.78
C TRP A 262 17.66 10.88 -0.78
N VAL A 263 16.48 10.35 -0.47
CA VAL A 263 15.23 11.08 -0.26
C VAL A 263 14.69 10.71 1.13
N ALA A 264 14.34 11.73 1.94
CA ALA A 264 13.67 11.48 3.21
C ALA A 264 12.20 11.14 2.98
N LEU A 265 11.73 10.08 3.61
CA LEU A 265 10.33 9.69 3.62
C LEU A 265 9.61 10.41 4.78
N PRO A 266 8.37 10.89 4.56
CA PRO A 266 7.58 11.49 5.62
C PRO A 266 7.13 10.41 6.61
N GLN A 267 7.28 10.71 7.89
CA GLN A 267 6.72 9.87 8.95
C GLN A 267 5.26 10.26 9.19
N LEU A 268 4.37 9.29 9.19
CA LEU A 268 2.92 9.55 9.33
C LEU A 268 2.59 10.23 10.67
N SER A 269 3.34 9.90 11.73
CA SER A 269 3.19 10.51 13.06
C SER A 269 3.42 12.03 13.09
N ALA A 270 4.24 12.56 12.17
CA ALA A 270 4.47 14.00 12.03
C ALA A 270 3.39 14.69 11.16
N HIS A 271 2.51 13.95 10.54
CA HIS A 271 1.51 14.40 9.57
C HIS A 271 0.10 13.88 9.91
N ALA A 272 -0.24 13.87 11.20
CA ALA A 272 -1.52 13.34 11.69
C ALA A 272 -2.74 14.01 11.05
N ASP A 273 -2.67 15.31 10.74
CA ASP A 273 -3.76 16.05 10.11
C ASP A 273 -4.04 15.61 8.66
N GLU A 274 -3.08 14.96 8.00
CA GLU A 274 -3.22 14.47 6.64
C GLU A 274 -3.75 13.00 6.60
N VAL A 275 -3.72 12.31 7.74
CA VAL A 275 -4.17 10.90 7.85
C VAL A 275 -5.59 10.67 7.32
N PRO A 276 -6.60 11.53 7.61
CA PRO A 276 -7.95 11.35 7.08
C PRO A 276 -8.00 11.31 5.55
N GLU A 277 -7.28 12.22 4.89
CA GLU A 277 -7.24 12.29 3.44
C GLU A 277 -6.48 11.11 2.85
N ILE A 278 -5.35 10.72 3.47
CA ILE A 278 -4.58 9.52 3.07
C ILE A 278 -5.45 8.27 3.19
N ALA A 279 -6.16 8.09 4.29
CA ALA A 279 -7.05 6.94 4.50
C ALA A 279 -8.16 6.87 3.44
N GLY A 280 -8.77 8.02 3.12
CA GLY A 280 -9.77 8.11 2.05
C GLY A 280 -9.22 7.73 0.68
N LEU A 281 -8.01 8.18 0.33
CA LEU A 281 -7.33 7.84 -0.92
C LEU A 281 -6.94 6.35 -0.97
N LEU A 282 -6.45 5.79 0.13
CA LEU A 282 -6.15 4.35 0.24
C LEU A 282 -7.41 3.50 0.05
N LEU A 283 -8.51 3.88 0.69
CA LEU A 283 -9.80 3.20 0.54
C LEU A 283 -10.29 3.27 -0.90
N SER A 284 -10.26 4.46 -1.51
CA SER A 284 -10.63 4.64 -2.91
C SER A 284 -9.79 3.76 -3.85
N HIS A 285 -8.48 3.68 -3.61
CA HIS A 285 -7.60 2.82 -4.39
C HIS A 285 -7.94 1.32 -4.25
N LEU A 286 -8.27 0.85 -3.03
CA LEU A 286 -8.70 -0.54 -2.80
C LEU A 286 -10.01 -0.85 -3.54
N MET A 287 -10.97 0.07 -3.53
CA MET A 287 -12.23 -0.05 -4.26
C MET A 287 -11.99 -0.05 -5.78
N GLU A 288 -11.15 0.86 -6.27
CA GLU A 288 -10.74 0.92 -7.68
C GLU A 288 -10.13 -0.39 -8.19
N ARG A 289 -9.35 -1.05 -7.34
CA ARG A 289 -8.77 -2.37 -7.64
C ARG A 289 -9.75 -3.52 -7.49
N GLY A 290 -10.98 -3.26 -7.01
CA GLY A 290 -11.95 -4.30 -6.68
C GLY A 290 -11.45 -5.23 -5.55
N GLU A 291 -10.59 -4.73 -4.66
CA GLU A 291 -10.10 -5.44 -3.48
C GLU A 291 -10.97 -5.20 -2.26
N ALA A 292 -11.85 -4.21 -2.31
CA ALA A 292 -12.82 -3.90 -1.29
C ALA A 292 -14.18 -3.54 -1.94
N PRO A 293 -15.31 -3.82 -1.26
CA PRO A 293 -16.62 -3.34 -1.69
C PRO A 293 -16.69 -1.82 -1.57
N ALA A 294 -17.75 -1.21 -2.14
CA ALA A 294 -18.01 0.21 -1.98
C ALA A 294 -18.18 0.57 -0.51
N ARG A 295 -17.29 1.43 0.01
CA ARG A 295 -17.25 1.87 1.41
C ARG A 295 -16.87 3.34 1.48
N HIS A 296 -17.25 3.99 2.58
CA HIS A 296 -16.80 5.32 2.92
C HIS A 296 -16.62 5.46 4.43
N PHE A 297 -15.70 6.32 4.85
CA PHE A 297 -15.50 6.60 6.27
C PHE A 297 -16.48 7.67 6.74
N SER A 298 -17.05 7.49 7.92
CA SER A 298 -17.72 8.57 8.64
C SER A 298 -16.68 9.63 9.08
N SER A 299 -17.13 10.87 9.29
CA SER A 299 -16.26 11.93 9.81
C SER A 299 -15.67 11.58 11.19
N ALA A 300 -16.41 10.85 12.00
CA ALA A 300 -15.96 10.37 13.31
C ALA A 300 -14.87 9.29 13.18
N ALA A 301 -14.98 8.37 12.21
CA ALA A 301 -13.96 7.38 11.90
C ALA A 301 -12.65 8.02 11.42
N LEU A 302 -12.73 8.99 10.52
CA LEU A 302 -11.57 9.74 10.04
C LEU A 302 -10.88 10.49 11.18
N ASN A 303 -11.65 11.08 12.10
CA ASN A 303 -11.09 11.74 13.28
C ASN A 303 -10.43 10.72 14.24
N ALA A 304 -10.97 9.54 14.40
CA ALA A 304 -10.36 8.47 15.21
C ALA A 304 -9.00 8.03 14.61
N LEU A 305 -8.92 7.85 13.30
CA LEU A 305 -7.65 7.57 12.59
C LEU A 305 -6.63 8.72 12.76
N ARG A 306 -7.07 9.99 12.71
CA ARG A 306 -6.22 11.16 12.93
C ARG A 306 -5.62 11.20 14.33
N MET A 307 -6.39 10.83 15.35
CA MET A 307 -6.00 10.86 16.75
C MET A 307 -5.14 9.67 17.18
N HIS A 308 -5.07 8.63 16.36
CA HIS A 308 -4.28 7.44 16.66
C HIS A 308 -2.77 7.73 16.61
N ARG A 309 -2.00 7.09 17.50
CA ARG A 309 -0.54 7.18 17.54
C ARG A 309 0.06 6.14 16.61
N TRP A 310 0.36 6.58 15.39
CA TRP A 310 1.00 5.72 14.40
C TRP A 310 2.44 5.37 14.77
N SER A 311 2.83 4.12 14.61
CA SER A 311 4.17 3.61 14.86
C SER A 311 5.21 4.17 13.88
N ALA A 312 6.47 3.74 13.99
CA ALA A 312 7.53 4.08 13.04
C ALA A 312 7.22 3.58 11.61
N ASP A 313 6.49 2.46 11.44
CA ASP A 313 5.93 1.99 10.17
C ASP A 313 4.46 2.38 10.02
N GLY A 314 4.10 3.59 10.41
CA GLY A 314 2.72 4.07 10.40
C GLY A 314 2.02 4.00 9.04
N TRP A 315 2.76 4.05 7.94
CA TRP A 315 2.21 3.89 6.60
C TRP A 315 1.70 2.46 6.35
N GLY A 316 2.47 1.44 6.74
CA GLY A 316 2.06 0.04 6.64
C GLY A 316 0.90 -0.27 7.56
N GLU A 317 0.95 0.28 8.77
CA GLU A 317 -0.11 0.16 9.78
C GLU A 317 -1.42 0.79 9.28
N LEU A 318 -1.38 2.03 8.75
CA LEU A 318 -2.56 2.69 8.17
C LEU A 318 -3.11 1.94 6.97
N GLN A 319 -2.25 1.48 6.06
CA GLN A 319 -2.66 0.71 4.89
C GLN A 319 -3.35 -0.61 5.30
N GLY A 320 -2.78 -1.31 6.28
CA GLY A 320 -3.35 -2.52 6.86
C GLY A 320 -4.68 -2.26 7.55
N ALA A 321 -4.78 -1.18 8.32
CA ALA A 321 -5.99 -0.76 9.00
C ALA A 321 -7.11 -0.42 8.01
N VAL A 322 -6.84 0.40 7.00
CA VAL A 322 -7.81 0.76 5.96
C VAL A 322 -8.29 -0.49 5.20
N LYS A 323 -7.37 -1.39 4.83
CA LYS A 323 -7.73 -2.65 4.15
C LYS A 323 -8.61 -3.55 5.03
N ASN A 324 -8.26 -3.70 6.29
CA ASN A 324 -9.04 -4.50 7.24
C ASN A 324 -10.45 -3.90 7.41
N LEU A 325 -10.55 -2.60 7.71
CA LEU A 325 -11.83 -1.90 7.86
C LEU A 325 -12.71 -2.02 6.61
N ALA A 326 -12.12 -1.85 5.43
CA ALA A 326 -12.84 -1.97 4.17
C ALA A 326 -13.45 -3.37 3.95
N LEU A 327 -12.78 -4.42 4.44
CA LEU A 327 -13.22 -5.80 4.28
C LEU A 327 -14.12 -6.30 5.41
N THR A 328 -13.98 -5.78 6.63
CA THR A 328 -14.67 -6.29 7.83
C THR A 328 -15.87 -5.45 8.27
N ALA A 329 -15.95 -4.17 7.87
CA ALA A 329 -17.12 -3.36 8.18
C ALA A 329 -18.39 -4.01 7.63
N LEU A 330 -19.44 -4.03 8.45
CA LEU A 330 -20.72 -4.66 8.09
C LEU A 330 -21.57 -3.76 7.19
N GLU A 331 -21.48 -2.44 7.38
CA GLU A 331 -22.24 -1.44 6.64
C GLU A 331 -21.37 -0.73 5.60
N GLU A 332 -21.99 0.01 4.68
CA GLU A 332 -21.28 0.81 3.68
C GLU A 332 -20.48 1.95 4.32
N GLU A 333 -20.95 2.50 5.43
CA GLU A 333 -20.27 3.51 6.22
C GLU A 333 -19.40 2.87 7.30
N ILE A 334 -18.09 3.12 7.25
CA ILE A 334 -17.13 2.70 8.28
C ILE A 334 -17.26 3.66 9.46
N SER A 335 -17.68 3.15 10.60
CA SER A 335 -17.94 3.94 11.82
C SER A 335 -16.69 4.17 12.67
N ALA A 336 -16.78 5.09 13.64
CA ALA A 336 -15.72 5.26 14.65
C ALA A 336 -15.55 4.04 15.55
N GLU A 337 -16.62 3.26 15.74
CA GLU A 337 -16.62 2.03 16.55
C GLU A 337 -15.82 0.93 15.83
N ASP A 338 -15.97 0.80 14.51
CA ASP A 338 -15.17 -0.12 13.70
C ASP A 338 -13.67 0.20 13.82
N VAL A 339 -13.32 1.49 13.70
CA VAL A 339 -11.94 1.96 13.86
C VAL A 339 -11.41 1.69 15.25
N ALA A 340 -12.18 2.01 16.29
CA ALA A 340 -11.77 1.78 17.67
C ALA A 340 -11.60 0.28 17.96
N GLY A 341 -12.51 -0.56 17.49
CA GLY A 341 -12.43 -2.02 17.62
C GLY A 341 -11.16 -2.59 17.00
N LEU A 342 -10.75 -2.10 15.81
CA LEU A 342 -9.52 -2.53 15.15
C LEU A 342 -8.27 -2.03 15.88
N LEU A 343 -8.20 -0.74 16.21
CA LEU A 343 -7.00 -0.14 16.79
C LEU A 343 -6.73 -0.61 18.22
N HIS A 344 -7.78 -0.90 19.01
CA HIS A 344 -7.61 -1.50 20.33
C HIS A 344 -7.09 -2.94 20.30
N THR A 345 -7.36 -3.70 19.25
CA THR A 345 -6.81 -5.05 19.08
C THR A 345 -5.32 -5.03 18.69
N THR A 346 -4.89 -4.02 17.92
CA THR A 346 -3.48 -3.82 17.55
C THR A 346 -2.64 -3.25 18.69
N ASP A 347 -3.19 -2.36 19.54
CA ASP A 347 -2.53 -1.87 20.74
C ASP A 347 -2.32 -2.97 21.79
N GLY A 348 -3.07 -4.06 21.73
CA GLY A 348 -2.93 -5.23 22.61
C GLY A 348 -1.70 -6.11 22.30
N GLU A 349 -1.13 -6.05 21.09
CA GLU A 349 0.06 -6.81 20.71
C GLU A 349 1.34 -5.94 20.64
N ALA A 350 1.23 -4.64 20.36
CA ALA A 350 2.30 -3.68 20.56
C ALA A 350 2.20 -3.10 21.98
N ALA A 351 2.48 -3.93 22.99
CA ALA A 351 2.56 -3.47 24.37
C ALA A 351 3.49 -2.25 24.42
N SER A 352 2.89 -1.05 24.41
CA SER A 352 3.53 0.12 24.97
C SER A 352 4.05 -0.33 26.33
N THR A 353 5.36 -0.34 26.48
CA THR A 353 6.00 -0.69 27.75
C THR A 353 5.31 0.15 28.81
N PRO A 354 4.74 -0.43 29.87
CA PRO A 354 4.04 0.33 30.92
C PRO A 354 4.95 1.28 31.69
N LEU A 355 6.09 1.60 31.13
CA LEU A 355 7.21 2.34 31.72
C LEU A 355 7.12 3.85 31.48
N GLU A 356 6.54 4.33 30.35
CA GLU A 356 6.45 5.78 30.11
C GLU A 356 5.70 6.56 31.21
N PRO A 357 4.56 6.07 31.75
CA PRO A 357 3.90 6.73 32.87
C PRO A 357 4.71 6.71 34.16
N LEU A 358 5.69 5.81 34.28
CA LEU A 358 6.55 5.70 35.47
C LEU A 358 7.59 6.84 35.51
N PHE A 359 8.06 7.29 34.34
CA PHE A 359 9.06 8.36 34.26
C PHE A 359 8.52 9.75 34.66
N SER A 360 7.20 9.91 34.69
CA SER A 360 6.55 11.15 35.15
C SER A 360 6.27 11.19 36.64
N GLN A 361 6.53 10.07 37.37
CA GLN A 361 6.31 9.95 38.82
C GLN A 361 7.60 10.17 39.62
N PRO A 362 7.49 10.52 40.90
CA PRO A 362 8.65 10.53 41.80
C PRO A 362 9.32 9.13 41.84
N LEU A 363 10.65 9.11 41.87
CA LEU A 363 11.46 7.88 41.75
C LEU A 363 10.98 6.72 42.66
N ARG A 364 10.51 7.01 43.87
CA ARG A 364 10.02 6.00 44.83
C ARG A 364 8.74 5.33 44.30
N GLU A 365 7.79 6.13 43.78
CA GLU A 365 6.52 5.64 43.26
C GLU A 365 6.72 4.89 41.95
N ALA A 366 7.58 5.42 41.05
CA ALA A 366 7.97 4.77 39.80
C ALA A 366 8.61 3.41 40.05
N ARG A 367 9.49 3.28 41.09
CA ARG A 367 10.11 2.02 41.47
C ARG A 367 9.08 1.02 41.98
N ASP A 368 8.19 1.43 42.89
CA ASP A 368 7.18 0.55 43.46
C ASP A 368 6.21 0.06 42.35
N ALA A 369 5.83 0.92 41.40
CA ALA A 369 5.01 0.55 40.26
C ALA A 369 5.73 -0.40 39.30
N PHE A 370 7.01 -0.17 38.99
CA PHE A 370 7.81 -1.10 38.18
C PHE A 370 7.95 -2.48 38.87
N GLU A 371 8.26 -2.52 40.16
CA GLU A 371 8.37 -3.76 40.89
C GLU A 371 7.06 -4.54 40.91
N LYS A 372 5.91 -3.84 40.99
CA LYS A 372 4.58 -4.45 40.89
C LYS A 372 4.37 -5.12 39.55
N LEU A 373 4.61 -4.40 38.46
CA LEU A 373 4.48 -4.92 37.08
C LEU A 373 5.41 -6.13 36.87
N TYR A 374 6.65 -6.04 37.31
CA TYR A 374 7.62 -7.12 37.21
C TYR A 374 7.14 -8.40 37.92
N PHE A 375 6.67 -8.28 39.14
CA PHE A 375 6.21 -9.46 39.91
C PHE A 375 4.89 -10.01 39.38
N GLU A 376 3.96 -9.18 38.91
CA GLU A 376 2.74 -9.64 38.22
C GLU A 376 3.05 -10.43 36.94
N HIS A 377 4.03 -9.95 36.18
CA HIS A 377 4.49 -10.63 34.97
C HIS A 377 5.16 -11.97 35.28
N VAL A 378 6.10 -12.01 36.21
CA VAL A 378 6.81 -13.25 36.60
C VAL A 378 5.85 -14.26 37.23
N LEU A 379 4.92 -13.83 38.09
CA LEU A 379 3.89 -14.71 38.67
C LEU A 379 3.01 -15.34 37.59
N ARG A 380 2.64 -14.59 36.57
CA ARG A 380 1.85 -15.08 35.44
C ARG A 380 2.62 -16.11 34.62
N GLN A 381 3.89 -15.85 34.32
CA GLN A 381 4.74 -16.78 33.57
C GLN A 381 5.02 -18.07 34.31
N GLU A 382 5.24 -18.01 35.62
CA GLU A 382 5.55 -19.19 36.46
C GLU A 382 4.29 -19.85 37.06
N GLY A 383 3.09 -19.49 36.59
CA GLY A 383 1.82 -20.08 37.01
C GLY A 383 1.55 -19.96 38.51
N GLY A 384 2.08 -18.91 39.17
CA GLY A 384 1.96 -18.70 40.62
C GLY A 384 2.91 -19.55 41.48
N ASN A 385 3.88 -20.25 40.90
CA ASN A 385 4.85 -21.06 41.64
C ASN A 385 5.91 -20.18 42.34
N MET A 386 5.71 -19.93 43.61
CA MET A 386 6.54 -19.02 44.42
C MET A 386 8.03 -19.41 44.50
N THR A 387 8.36 -20.69 44.35
CA THR A 387 9.76 -21.13 44.32
C THR A 387 10.45 -20.68 43.05
N ARG A 388 9.82 -20.88 41.88
CA ARG A 388 10.35 -20.44 40.59
C ARG A 388 10.40 -18.92 40.51
N VAL A 389 9.38 -18.23 41.03
CA VAL A 389 9.37 -16.75 41.09
C VAL A 389 10.53 -16.23 41.94
N SER A 390 10.84 -16.87 43.09
CA SER A 390 11.98 -16.52 43.93
C SER A 390 13.32 -16.72 43.20
N GLU A 391 13.51 -17.87 42.56
CA GLU A 391 14.72 -18.17 41.77
C GLU A 391 14.93 -17.19 40.64
N ARG A 392 13.86 -16.89 39.87
CA ARG A 392 13.94 -16.00 38.70
C ARG A 392 14.13 -14.53 39.07
N SER A 393 13.51 -14.07 40.16
CA SER A 393 13.63 -12.70 40.63
C SER A 393 14.88 -12.42 41.46
N GLY A 394 15.59 -13.45 41.89
CA GLY A 394 16.73 -13.33 42.80
C GLY A 394 16.37 -12.85 44.24
N VAL A 395 15.06 -12.86 44.55
CA VAL A 395 14.55 -12.40 45.84
C VAL A 395 14.24 -13.60 46.70
N GLU A 396 14.81 -13.65 47.92
CA GLU A 396 14.57 -14.70 48.87
C GLU A 396 13.08 -14.87 49.21
N ARG A 397 12.59 -16.09 49.30
CA ARG A 397 11.17 -16.44 49.41
C ARG A 397 10.42 -15.70 50.51
N THR A 398 11.07 -15.53 51.68
CA THR A 398 10.52 -14.78 52.81
C THR A 398 10.36 -13.30 52.53
N HIS A 399 11.32 -12.71 51.82
CA HIS A 399 11.28 -11.33 51.37
C HIS A 399 10.29 -11.13 50.25
N LEU A 400 10.15 -12.11 49.35
CA LEU A 400 9.21 -12.07 48.21
C LEU A 400 7.76 -11.95 48.69
N TYR A 401 7.31 -12.76 49.64
CA TYR A 401 5.96 -12.67 50.19
C TYR A 401 5.68 -11.31 50.83
N ARG A 402 6.62 -10.76 51.59
CA ARG A 402 6.49 -9.44 52.21
C ARG A 402 6.39 -8.34 51.12
N LYS A 403 7.20 -8.43 50.06
CA LYS A 403 7.26 -7.48 48.99
C LYS A 403 5.99 -7.51 48.14
N LEU A 404 5.49 -8.67 47.77
CA LEU A 404 4.23 -8.83 47.06
C LEU A 404 3.04 -8.24 47.82
N LYS A 405 3.00 -8.47 49.15
CA LYS A 405 2.00 -7.89 50.03
C LYS A 405 2.08 -6.37 50.09
N GLN A 406 3.30 -5.82 50.17
CA GLN A 406 3.54 -4.35 50.15
C GLN A 406 3.11 -3.71 48.84
N LEU A 407 3.33 -4.37 47.70
CA LEU A 407 2.98 -3.90 46.35
C LEU A 407 1.51 -4.18 45.99
N GLY A 408 0.74 -4.84 46.87
CA GLY A 408 -0.67 -5.17 46.60
C GLY A 408 -0.87 -6.23 45.52
N VAL A 409 0.14 -7.07 45.25
CA VAL A 409 0.06 -8.15 44.26
C VAL A 409 -0.54 -9.40 44.92
N SER A 410 -1.69 -9.85 44.38
CA SER A 410 -2.35 -11.06 44.85
C SER A 410 -1.66 -12.32 44.35
N THR A 411 -1.18 -13.15 45.27
CA THR A 411 -0.68 -14.49 44.96
C THR A 411 -1.87 -15.43 44.82
N GLY A 412 -2.45 -15.54 43.62
CA GLY A 412 -3.66 -16.33 43.37
C GLY A 412 -3.60 -17.76 43.88
N LYS A 413 -4.03 -17.98 45.12
CA LYS A 413 -4.52 -19.27 45.59
C LYS A 413 -5.99 -19.36 45.22
N ARG A 414 -6.34 -20.04 44.15
CA ARG A 414 -7.66 -20.67 44.04
C ARG A 414 -7.66 -21.78 45.11
N GLY A 415 -8.46 -21.56 46.14
CA GLY A 415 -8.75 -22.55 47.16
C GLY A 415 -9.33 -23.80 46.49
N GLY A 416 -8.69 -24.92 46.75
CA GLY A 416 -9.33 -26.20 46.69
C GLY A 416 -10.06 -26.40 48.01
N GLU A 417 -11.37 -26.40 47.96
CA GLU A 417 -12.24 -27.03 48.94
C GLU A 417 -13.01 -28.13 48.23
N GLY A 418 -13.01 -29.31 48.84
CA GLY A 418 -13.90 -30.41 48.60
C GLY A 418 -13.18 -31.70 48.22
#